data_2dd532ef7152fecdbac35a779b2cd507
#
_entry.id   2dd532ef7152fecdbac35a779b2cd507
#
_cell.length_a   1.000
_cell.length_b   1.000
_cell.length_c   1.000
_cell.angle_alpha   90.00
_cell.angle_beta   90.00
_cell.angle_gamma   90.00
#
_symmetry.space_group_name_H-M   'P 1'
#
loop_
_entity.id
_entity.type
_entity.pdbx_description
1 polymer ?
#
loop_
_entity_poly.entity_id
_entity_poly.type
_entity_poly.pdbx_seq_one_letter_code
_entity_poly.pdbx_strand_id
1 'polypeptide(L)'
;MKLSDIKNGNLSAEWAEKGYELPKFDVEAVKAKTHAEPTWVHFGAGNIFRAFPAAILNEALNSGKYDRGVIVAESFDYEIIDKAYQPYDNLSLRVCLKSTGDIEKKVIASVTESLKADYSFGEDW
;
A
#
# COMPACT_ATOMS: atom_id res chain seq x y z
N MET A 1 -10.33 -15.39 -2.30
CA MET A 1 -9.79 -14.18 -1.62
C MET A 1 -8.95 -13.37 -2.58
N LYS A 2 -9.31 -12.12 -2.76
CA LYS A 2 -8.53 -11.15 -3.55
C LYS A 2 -8.12 -9.99 -2.65
N LEU A 3 -6.96 -9.43 -2.90
CA LEU A 3 -6.46 -8.31 -2.08
C LEU A 3 -7.40 -7.09 -2.15
N SER A 4 -8.00 -6.85 -3.31
CA SER A 4 -9.00 -5.78 -3.48
C SER A 4 -10.27 -5.97 -2.63
N ASP A 5 -10.55 -7.18 -2.15
CA ASP A 5 -11.71 -7.45 -1.30
C ASP A 5 -11.63 -6.75 0.05
N ILE A 6 -10.44 -6.34 0.47
CA ILE A 6 -10.20 -5.67 1.75
C ILE A 6 -11.00 -4.37 1.89
N LYS A 7 -11.31 -3.73 0.78
CA LYS A 7 -12.13 -2.51 0.76
C LYS A 7 -13.61 -2.79 1.02
N ASN A 8 -14.04 -4.03 0.87
CA ASN A 8 -15.42 -4.45 1.12
C ASN A 8 -15.49 -5.10 2.51
N GLY A 9 -16.19 -4.46 3.45
CA GLY A 9 -16.29 -4.91 4.83
C GLY A 9 -16.76 -6.36 5.03
N ASN A 10 -17.61 -6.88 4.12
CA ASN A 10 -18.07 -8.26 4.19
C ASN A 10 -16.99 -9.26 3.75
N LEU A 11 -16.20 -8.89 2.74
CA LEU A 11 -15.15 -9.75 2.19
C LEU A 11 -13.85 -9.65 2.99
N SER A 12 -13.63 -8.53 3.65
CA SER A 12 -12.42 -8.34 4.47
C SER A 12 -12.38 -9.23 5.70
N ALA A 13 -13.54 -9.66 6.20
CA ALA A 13 -13.62 -10.55 7.36
C ALA A 13 -12.86 -11.87 7.14
N GLU A 14 -12.86 -12.39 5.92
CA GLU A 14 -12.12 -13.62 5.58
C GLU A 14 -10.61 -13.43 5.76
N TRP A 15 -10.10 -12.26 5.40
CA TRP A 15 -8.69 -11.91 5.60
C TRP A 15 -8.33 -11.87 7.09
N ALA A 16 -9.19 -11.25 7.90
CA ALA A 16 -8.98 -11.17 9.34
C ALA A 16 -8.98 -12.56 10.00
N GLU A 17 -9.89 -13.44 9.58
CA GLU A 17 -9.97 -14.82 10.08
C GLU A 17 -8.69 -15.62 9.81
N LYS A 18 -8.00 -15.31 8.73
CA LYS A 18 -6.73 -15.95 8.35
C LYS A 18 -5.51 -15.33 9.01
N GLY A 19 -5.69 -14.41 9.93
CA GLY A 19 -4.63 -13.81 10.73
C GLY A 19 -3.94 -12.61 10.09
N TYR A 20 -4.53 -12.00 9.07
CA TYR A 20 -4.02 -10.78 8.48
C TYR A 20 -4.46 -9.57 9.29
N GLU A 21 -3.52 -8.72 9.66
CA GLU A 21 -3.83 -7.42 10.22
C GLU A 21 -4.28 -6.48 9.11
N LEU A 22 -5.51 -5.99 9.22
CA LEU A 22 -6.13 -5.11 8.23
C LEU A 22 -5.89 -3.64 8.58
N PRO A 23 -5.95 -2.73 7.58
CA PRO A 23 -5.87 -1.31 7.86
C PRO A 23 -6.95 -0.86 8.83
N LYS A 24 -6.58 -0.02 9.80
CA LYS A 24 -7.49 0.57 10.80
C LYS A 24 -7.96 1.97 10.40
N PHE A 25 -7.62 2.41 9.21
CA PHE A 25 -8.01 3.71 8.66
C PHE A 25 -8.87 3.51 7.41
N ASP A 26 -9.62 4.54 7.06
CA ASP A 26 -10.42 4.54 5.82
C ASP A 26 -9.49 4.73 4.62
N VAL A 27 -9.21 3.65 3.92
CA VAL A 27 -8.26 3.62 2.79
C VAL A 27 -8.69 4.57 1.67
N GLU A 28 -9.98 4.60 1.34
CA GLU A 28 -10.48 5.47 0.26
C GLU A 28 -10.41 6.95 0.65
N ALA A 29 -10.69 7.29 1.90
CA ALA A 29 -10.59 8.66 2.39
C ALA A 29 -9.14 9.14 2.39
N VAL A 30 -8.20 8.31 2.83
CA VAL A 30 -6.76 8.60 2.79
C VAL A 30 -6.28 8.79 1.36
N LYS A 31 -6.72 7.93 0.45
CA LYS A 31 -6.40 8.03 -0.98
C LYS A 31 -6.87 9.35 -1.58
N ALA A 32 -8.12 9.72 -1.33
CA ALA A 32 -8.70 10.97 -1.85
C ALA A 32 -7.96 12.19 -1.29
N LYS A 33 -7.67 12.20 0.00
CA LYS A 33 -6.96 13.31 0.65
C LYS A 33 -5.52 13.43 0.15
N THR A 34 -4.84 12.31 -0.05
CA THR A 34 -3.48 12.28 -0.57
C THR A 34 -3.42 12.80 -2.00
N HIS A 35 -4.40 12.43 -2.83
CA HIS A 35 -4.49 12.92 -4.20
C HIS A 35 -4.68 14.44 -4.25
N ALA A 36 -5.55 14.98 -3.37
CA ALA A 36 -5.82 16.42 -3.30
C ALA A 36 -4.64 17.22 -2.73
N GLU A 37 -3.96 16.69 -1.72
CA GLU A 37 -2.88 17.36 -1.00
C GLU A 37 -1.72 16.40 -0.73
N PRO A 38 -0.96 16.00 -1.76
CA PRO A 38 0.14 15.05 -1.57
C PRO A 38 1.27 15.66 -0.72
N THR A 39 1.82 14.86 0.18
CA THR A 39 2.93 15.27 1.06
C THR A 39 4.19 14.44 0.85
N TRP A 40 4.06 13.26 0.24
CA TRP A 40 5.20 12.37 0.02
C TRP A 40 5.05 11.67 -1.31
N VAL A 41 6.00 11.92 -2.20
CA VAL A 41 6.20 11.15 -3.43
C VAL A 41 7.52 10.42 -3.28
N HIS A 42 7.49 9.10 -3.41
CA HIS A 42 8.67 8.27 -3.26
C HIS A 42 9.07 7.65 -4.60
N PHE A 43 10.31 7.80 -4.97
CA PHE A 43 10.86 7.21 -6.20
C PHE A 43 11.49 5.86 -5.88
N GLY A 44 10.97 4.81 -6.50
CA GLY A 44 11.39 3.44 -6.26
C GLY A 44 10.27 2.59 -5.66
N ALA A 45 9.81 1.61 -6.43
CA ALA A 45 8.62 0.82 -6.10
C ALA A 45 8.96 -0.64 -5.75
N GLY A 46 10.19 -0.92 -5.34
CA GLY A 46 10.66 -2.28 -5.07
C GLY A 46 10.19 -2.87 -3.76
N ASN A 47 10.66 -4.07 -3.47
CA ASN A 47 10.26 -4.82 -2.28
C ASN A 47 10.68 -4.13 -0.98
N ILE A 48 11.84 -3.50 -0.95
CA ILE A 48 12.34 -2.81 0.26
C ILE A 48 11.41 -1.65 0.62
N PHE A 49 10.99 -0.87 -0.37
CA PHE A 49 10.04 0.23 -0.14
C PHE A 49 8.73 -0.30 0.46
N ARG A 50 8.15 -1.35 -0.13
CA ARG A 50 6.88 -1.92 0.36
C ARG A 50 7.01 -2.54 1.74
N ALA A 51 8.12 -3.22 2.02
CA ALA A 51 8.32 -3.93 3.28
C ALA A 51 8.70 -3.02 4.44
N PHE A 52 9.27 -1.84 4.16
CA PHE A 52 9.84 -0.99 5.20
C PHE A 52 9.26 0.42 5.23
N PRO A 53 9.57 1.37 4.33
CA PRO A 53 9.00 2.72 4.42
C PRO A 53 7.47 2.74 4.34
N ALA A 54 6.89 1.98 3.44
CA ALA A 54 5.43 1.91 3.30
C ALA A 54 4.78 1.29 4.52
N ALA A 55 5.42 0.29 5.14
CA ALA A 55 4.91 -0.33 6.37
C ALA A 55 4.96 0.63 7.56
N ILE A 56 6.01 1.44 7.68
CA ILE A 56 6.12 2.46 8.74
C ILE A 56 5.00 3.50 8.59
N LEU A 57 4.78 3.98 7.38
CA LEU A 57 3.70 4.92 7.10
C LEU A 57 2.33 4.29 7.41
N ASN A 58 2.14 3.04 7.07
CA ASN A 58 0.91 2.30 7.37
C ASN A 58 0.62 2.29 8.87
N GLU A 59 1.64 2.10 9.72
CA GLU A 59 1.48 2.16 11.17
C GLU A 59 1.10 3.58 11.64
N ALA A 60 1.67 4.61 11.05
CA ALA A 60 1.31 6.00 11.36
C ALA A 60 -0.16 6.28 11.02
N LEU A 61 -0.64 5.78 9.88
CA LEU A 61 -2.04 5.90 9.48
C LEU A 61 -2.96 5.10 10.41
N ASN A 62 -2.57 3.88 10.80
CA ASN A 62 -3.33 3.06 11.74
C ASN A 62 -3.46 3.71 13.12
N SER A 63 -2.47 4.49 13.54
CA SER A 63 -2.49 5.18 14.84
C SER A 63 -3.37 6.43 14.85
N GLY A 64 -3.84 6.88 13.70
CA GLY A 64 -4.61 8.11 13.57
C GLY A 64 -3.78 9.39 13.67
N LYS A 65 -2.47 9.29 13.79
CA LYS A 65 -1.56 10.46 13.92
C LYS A 65 -1.21 11.11 12.59
N TYR A 66 -1.51 10.44 11.49
CA TYR A 66 -1.27 10.94 10.15
C TYR A 66 -2.43 10.54 9.26
N ASP A 67 -2.67 11.31 8.22
CA ASP A 67 -3.88 11.16 7.40
C ASP A 67 -3.61 11.16 5.89
N ARG A 68 -2.36 11.07 5.47
CA ARG A 68 -1.98 10.98 4.07
C ARG A 68 -1.06 9.81 3.81
N GLY A 69 -1.29 9.16 2.67
CA GLY A 69 -0.44 8.08 2.20
C GLY A 69 0.73 8.56 1.35
N VAL A 70 1.37 7.63 0.67
CA VAL A 70 2.50 7.90 -0.20
C VAL A 70 2.12 7.61 -1.65
N ILE A 71 2.59 8.45 -2.56
CA ILE A 71 2.53 8.23 -4.01
C ILE A 71 3.88 7.65 -4.41
N VAL A 72 3.89 6.46 -4.99
CA VAL A 72 5.13 5.83 -5.43
C VAL A 72 5.31 6.00 -6.94
N ALA A 73 6.52 6.33 -7.35
CA ALA A 73 6.88 6.50 -8.75
C ALA A 73 8.09 5.61 -9.07
N GLU A 74 7.99 4.81 -10.11
CA GLU A 74 9.07 3.94 -10.54
C GLU A 74 9.71 4.50 -11.80
N SER A 75 11.02 4.67 -11.77
CA SER A 75 11.78 5.26 -12.87
C SER A 75 12.66 4.29 -13.64
N PHE A 76 12.66 3.03 -13.27
CA PHE A 76 13.51 2.01 -13.90
C PHE A 76 12.71 0.77 -14.29
N ASP A 77 12.18 0.01 -13.34
CA ASP A 77 11.40 -1.19 -13.58
C ASP A 77 9.91 -0.84 -13.63
N TYR A 78 9.45 -0.36 -14.77
CA TYR A 78 8.06 0.06 -14.94
C TYR A 78 7.05 -1.09 -14.83
N GLU A 79 7.48 -2.32 -15.11
CA GLU A 79 6.60 -3.49 -15.03
C GLU A 79 6.08 -3.75 -13.62
N ILE A 80 6.81 -3.34 -12.60
CA ILE A 80 6.38 -3.56 -11.21
C ILE A 80 5.07 -2.83 -10.91
N ILE A 81 4.84 -1.69 -11.55
CA ILE A 81 3.58 -0.94 -11.40
C ILE A 81 2.42 -1.77 -11.94
N ASP A 82 2.59 -2.38 -13.10
CA ASP A 82 1.54 -3.17 -13.76
C ASP A 82 1.32 -4.53 -13.09
N LYS A 83 2.36 -5.11 -12.48
CA LYS A 83 2.31 -6.47 -11.94
C LYS A 83 2.09 -6.55 -10.44
N ALA A 84 2.60 -5.58 -9.68
CA ALA A 84 2.60 -5.63 -8.22
C ALA A 84 1.72 -4.58 -7.54
N TYR A 85 1.37 -3.52 -8.21
CA TYR A 85 0.60 -2.42 -7.63
C TYR A 85 -0.82 -2.31 -8.18
N GLN A 86 -0.97 -2.02 -9.46
CA GLN A 86 -2.28 -1.73 -10.05
C GLN A 86 -3.28 -2.88 -9.97
N PRO A 87 -2.91 -4.14 -10.23
CA PRO A 87 -3.86 -5.24 -10.13
C PRO A 87 -4.38 -5.48 -8.71
N TYR A 88 -3.71 -4.95 -7.70
CA TYR A 88 -4.04 -5.14 -6.29
C TYR A 88 -4.47 -3.85 -5.60
N ASP A 89 -4.92 -2.85 -6.34
CA ASP A 89 -5.32 -1.54 -5.80
C ASP A 89 -4.24 -0.87 -4.94
N ASN A 90 -2.97 -1.05 -5.31
CA ASN A 90 -1.80 -0.56 -4.59
C ASN A 90 -1.62 -1.15 -3.18
N LEU A 91 -2.37 -2.20 -2.84
CA LEU A 91 -2.22 -2.92 -1.59
C LEU A 91 -1.06 -3.92 -1.67
N SER A 92 -0.41 -4.16 -0.54
CA SER A 92 0.67 -5.14 -0.42
C SER A 92 0.48 -5.98 0.83
N LEU A 93 1.03 -7.19 0.81
CA LEU A 93 1.10 -8.05 1.97
C LEU A 93 2.53 -8.06 2.51
N ARG A 94 2.67 -7.78 3.80
CA ARG A 94 3.94 -7.91 4.50
C ARG A 94 3.87 -9.13 5.41
N VAL A 95 4.76 -10.08 5.19
CA VAL A 95 4.87 -11.28 6.01
C VAL A 95 6.20 -11.26 6.74
N CYS A 96 6.15 -11.30 8.05
CA CYS A 96 7.34 -11.31 8.91
C CYS A 96 7.44 -12.64 9.63
N LEU A 97 8.57 -13.33 9.45
CA LEU A 97 8.89 -14.53 10.21
C LEU A 97 9.73 -14.13 11.41
N LYS A 98 9.21 -14.35 12.61
CA LYS A 98 9.91 -14.01 13.84
C LYS A 98 10.78 -15.17 14.32
N SER A 99 11.83 -14.86 15.07
CA SER A 99 12.72 -15.86 15.64
C SER A 99 12.00 -16.83 16.60
N THR A 100 10.86 -16.44 17.14
CA THR A 100 10.00 -17.28 17.98
C THR A 100 9.20 -18.32 17.21
N GLY A 101 9.23 -18.29 15.87
CA GLY A 101 8.39 -19.12 15.01
C GLY A 101 7.04 -18.50 14.66
N ASP A 102 6.68 -17.37 15.25
CA ASP A 102 5.45 -16.68 14.93
C ASP A 102 5.54 -16.01 13.56
N ILE A 103 4.39 -15.94 12.87
CA ILE A 103 4.28 -15.30 11.56
C ILE A 103 3.35 -14.10 11.72
N GLU A 104 3.87 -12.91 11.42
CA GLU A 104 3.09 -11.68 11.37
C GLU A 104 2.70 -11.40 9.93
N LYS A 105 1.41 -11.24 9.68
CA LYS A 105 0.86 -10.95 8.35
C LYS A 105 0.09 -9.64 8.40
N LYS A 106 0.48 -8.69 7.57
CA LYS A 106 -0.09 -7.35 7.60
C LYS A 106 -0.41 -6.86 6.20
N VAL A 107 -1.58 -6.25 6.04
CA VAL A 107 -1.95 -5.57 4.81
C VAL A 107 -1.44 -4.14 4.87
N ILE A 108 -0.64 -3.77 3.88
CA ILE A 108 -0.09 -2.42 3.72
C ILE A 108 -0.96 -1.67 2.72
N ALA A 109 -1.61 -0.61 3.18
CA ALA A 109 -2.52 0.23 2.40
C ALA A 109 -2.09 1.70 2.36
N SER A 110 -0.85 1.99 2.71
CA SER A 110 -0.30 3.34 2.74
C SER A 110 0.05 3.90 1.36
N VAL A 111 0.22 3.04 0.36
CA VAL A 111 0.47 3.47 -1.02
C VAL A 111 -0.86 3.79 -1.68
N THR A 112 -1.07 5.05 -2.03
CA THR A 112 -2.35 5.53 -2.56
C THR A 112 -2.37 5.61 -4.07
N GLU A 113 -1.23 5.87 -4.69
CA GLU A 113 -1.07 5.90 -6.14
C GLU A 113 0.27 5.30 -6.53
N SER A 114 0.33 4.68 -7.70
CA SER A 114 1.55 4.12 -8.27
C SER A 114 1.69 4.58 -9.71
N LEU A 115 2.82 5.20 -10.02
CA LEU A 115 3.06 5.89 -11.28
C LEU A 115 4.35 5.41 -11.95
N LYS A 116 4.35 5.43 -13.27
CA LYS A 116 5.55 5.22 -14.08
C LYS A 116 6.18 6.59 -14.36
N ALA A 117 7.40 6.80 -13.88
CA ALA A 117 8.10 8.09 -13.93
C ALA A 117 8.75 8.35 -15.29
N ASP A 118 7.96 8.40 -16.34
CA ASP A 118 8.40 8.70 -17.70
C ASP A 118 7.28 9.40 -18.46
N TYR A 119 7.60 10.48 -19.16
CA TYR A 119 6.61 11.25 -19.93
C TYR A 119 5.87 10.43 -20.99
N SER A 120 6.46 9.32 -21.45
CA SER A 120 5.80 8.43 -22.43
C SER A 120 4.61 7.67 -21.87
N PHE A 121 4.44 7.60 -20.54
CA PHE A 121 3.39 6.85 -19.90
C PHE A 121 2.18 7.67 -19.46
N GLY A 122 2.13 8.94 -19.80
CA GLY A 122 0.94 9.71 -19.52
C GLY A 122 1.18 11.11 -18.95
N GLU A 123 0.11 11.68 -18.46
CA GLU A 123 0.03 13.07 -18.03
C GLU A 123 0.21 13.26 -16.50
N ASP A 124 0.64 12.23 -15.79
CA ASP A 124 0.80 12.27 -14.33
C ASP A 124 2.01 13.11 -13.86
N TRP A 125 2.83 13.54 -14.81
CA TRP A 125 4.05 14.33 -14.58
C TRP A 125 3.94 15.77 -15.14
#